data_45abe7283cd5e711149d8c4c47416125
#
_entry.id   45abe7283cd5e711149d8c4c47416125
#
_cell.length_a   1.000
_cell.length_b   1.000
_cell.length_c   1.000
_cell.angle_alpha   90.00
_cell.angle_beta   90.00
_cell.angle_gamma   90.00
#
_symmetry.space_group_name_H-M   'P 1'
#
loop_
_entity.id
_entity.type
_entity.pdbx_description
1 polymer ?
#
loop_
_entity_poly.entity_id
_entity_poly.type
_entity_poly.pdbx_seq_one_letter_code
_entity_poly.pdbx_strand_id
1 'polypeptide(L)'
;VSDEDYNRQWARAYQLVEMGQDDRAMKALTDLLAHYPEHADRTQLALAIAHDRADRIDQAVASARAAVALAPQEPEAHHCLGHVLTRQGDRDGAEHALHECLALDPHNAGAHSAMARVLVESPRNAEALAHAREAVRLDPDNPEHHAMLGAAQATVDPAAADLSLREALRLDPSYDQALAHLAILRMRRGDQTGAARALASFAAQNPRSSIVRTVVDLFLAQVVSVIHTGTILCLLLMLVALLLMRFADLPAVIAVLVLLVMAMLTGIWAHQRIQALRSALPDRGRRIAWSFVRRRRLIVVWALLLAAIWAGLAIGVSLLLAGNGAAPWWTTVSGFVATLIGWRLSHIEFDDELE
;
A
#
# COMPACT_ATOMS: atom_id res chain seq x y z
N VAL A 1 45.04 17.75 -15.88
CA VAL A 1 44.46 16.50 -15.35
C VAL A 1 43.78 15.82 -16.52
N SER A 2 44.00 14.54 -16.74
CA SER A 2 43.53 13.89 -17.96
C SER A 2 42.10 13.36 -17.79
N ASP A 3 41.32 13.34 -18.88
CA ASP A 3 40.00 12.71 -18.93
C ASP A 3 40.02 11.24 -18.46
N GLU A 4 41.16 10.55 -18.63
CA GLU A 4 41.36 9.20 -18.12
C GLU A 4 41.35 9.14 -16.58
N ASP A 5 41.88 10.15 -15.89
CA ASP A 5 41.87 10.22 -14.44
C ASP A 5 40.47 10.46 -13.92
N TYR A 6 39.73 11.37 -14.57
CA TYR A 6 38.32 11.60 -14.28
C TYR A 6 37.51 10.28 -14.45
N ASN A 7 37.62 9.64 -15.61
CA ASN A 7 36.85 8.43 -15.92
C ASN A 7 37.14 7.28 -14.93
N ARG A 8 38.38 7.11 -14.50
CA ARG A 8 38.75 6.11 -13.48
C ARG A 8 38.13 6.41 -12.12
N GLN A 9 38.20 7.65 -11.69
CA GLN A 9 37.66 8.07 -10.41
C GLN A 9 36.11 8.08 -10.44
N TRP A 10 35.52 8.52 -11.53
CA TRP A 10 34.08 8.47 -11.75
C TRP A 10 33.52 7.05 -11.71
N ALA A 11 34.17 6.13 -12.42
CA ALA A 11 33.78 4.71 -12.40
C ALA A 11 33.80 4.11 -10.99
N ARG A 12 34.83 4.45 -10.20
CA ARG A 12 34.91 4.03 -8.77
C ARG A 12 33.79 4.65 -7.93
N ALA A 13 33.51 5.93 -8.11
CA ALA A 13 32.44 6.62 -7.37
C ALA A 13 31.07 6.05 -7.76
N TYR A 14 30.83 5.79 -9.05
CA TYR A 14 29.59 5.20 -9.53
C TYR A 14 29.42 3.74 -9.05
N GLN A 15 30.49 2.97 -9.00
CA GLN A 15 30.46 1.64 -8.41
C GLN A 15 30.03 1.66 -6.93
N LEU A 16 30.40 2.71 -6.17
CA LEU A 16 29.91 2.88 -4.79
C LEU A 16 28.41 3.13 -4.75
N VAL A 17 27.84 3.87 -5.73
CA VAL A 17 26.40 4.04 -5.89
C VAL A 17 25.73 2.67 -6.14
N GLU A 18 26.24 1.87 -7.06
CA GLU A 18 25.70 0.54 -7.37
C GLU A 18 25.76 -0.40 -6.16
N MET A 19 26.82 -0.30 -5.34
CA MET A 19 26.97 -1.09 -4.11
C MET A 19 26.10 -0.60 -2.94
N GLY A 20 25.32 0.49 -3.09
CA GLY A 20 24.50 1.08 -2.02
C GLY A 20 25.35 1.76 -0.92
N GLN A 21 26.60 2.15 -1.23
CA GLN A 21 27.47 2.89 -0.30
C GLN A 21 27.29 4.41 -0.53
N ASP A 22 26.05 4.87 -0.43
CA ASP A 22 25.62 6.17 -0.91
C ASP A 22 26.39 7.34 -0.27
N ASP A 23 26.68 7.31 1.04
CA ASP A 23 27.46 8.37 1.70
C ASP A 23 28.91 8.46 1.18
N ARG A 24 29.51 7.31 0.87
CA ARG A 24 30.88 7.27 0.30
C ARG A 24 30.88 7.72 -1.16
N ALA A 25 29.85 7.31 -1.90
CA ALA A 25 29.63 7.72 -3.29
C ALA A 25 29.47 9.23 -3.39
N MET A 26 28.58 9.81 -2.58
CA MET A 26 28.35 11.25 -2.53
C MET A 26 29.61 12.05 -2.23
N LYS A 27 30.41 11.59 -1.25
CA LYS A 27 31.71 12.24 -0.95
C LYS A 27 32.63 12.20 -2.18
N ALA A 28 32.82 11.02 -2.78
CA ALA A 28 33.70 10.87 -3.94
C ALA A 28 33.22 11.70 -5.14
N LEU A 29 31.90 11.73 -5.40
CA LEU A 29 31.32 12.55 -6.48
C LEU A 29 31.45 14.04 -6.19
N THR A 30 31.31 14.48 -4.93
CA THR A 30 31.53 15.90 -4.56
C THR A 30 33.00 16.31 -4.74
N ASP A 31 33.93 15.41 -4.39
CA ASP A 31 35.36 15.65 -4.64
C ASP A 31 35.66 15.73 -6.16
N LEU A 32 35.02 14.88 -6.96
CA LEU A 32 35.09 14.93 -8.42
C LEU A 32 34.57 16.23 -9.00
N LEU A 33 33.41 16.69 -8.52
CA LEU A 33 32.80 17.96 -8.98
C LEU A 33 33.71 19.15 -8.70
N ALA A 34 34.44 19.13 -7.58
CA ALA A 34 35.40 20.20 -7.25
C ALA A 34 36.66 20.19 -8.11
N HIS A 35 37.13 19.00 -8.53
CA HIS A 35 38.38 18.84 -9.26
C HIS A 35 38.23 18.86 -10.80
N TYR A 36 37.00 18.52 -11.29
CA TYR A 36 36.69 18.35 -12.71
C TYR A 36 35.38 19.07 -13.07
N PRO A 37 35.32 20.40 -12.98
CA PRO A 37 34.11 21.16 -13.27
C PRO A 37 33.62 21.02 -14.72
N GLU A 38 34.50 20.65 -15.64
CA GLU A 38 34.19 20.39 -17.06
C GLU A 38 33.29 19.13 -17.26
N HIS A 39 33.24 18.23 -16.27
CA HIS A 39 32.38 17.04 -16.27
C HIS A 39 31.28 17.13 -15.22
N ALA A 40 30.89 18.34 -14.86
CA ALA A 40 29.93 18.61 -13.79
C ALA A 40 28.53 18.05 -14.12
N ASP A 41 28.12 18.06 -15.38
CA ASP A 41 26.85 17.49 -15.88
C ASP A 41 26.67 16.02 -15.46
N ARG A 42 27.63 15.19 -15.83
CA ARG A 42 27.64 13.74 -15.53
C ARG A 42 27.79 13.48 -14.03
N THR A 43 28.59 14.29 -13.35
CA THR A 43 28.81 14.16 -11.91
C THR A 43 27.57 14.58 -11.11
N GLN A 44 26.86 15.61 -11.52
CA GLN A 44 25.59 16.04 -10.91
C GLN A 44 24.49 15.00 -11.11
N LEU A 45 24.42 14.37 -12.29
CA LEU A 45 23.49 13.26 -12.53
C LEU A 45 23.75 12.09 -11.58
N ALA A 46 25.01 11.69 -11.41
CA ALA A 46 25.37 10.64 -10.47
C ALA A 46 25.10 11.00 -9.00
N LEU A 47 25.30 12.28 -8.62
CA LEU A 47 24.94 12.81 -7.30
C LEU A 47 23.42 12.77 -7.08
N ALA A 48 22.61 13.11 -8.09
CA ALA A 48 21.16 13.04 -8.00
C ALA A 48 20.71 11.60 -7.69
N ILE A 49 21.26 10.61 -8.38
CA ILE A 49 20.96 9.18 -8.14
C ILE A 49 21.42 8.76 -6.74
N ALA A 50 22.59 9.16 -6.29
CA ALA A 50 23.11 8.82 -4.96
C ALA A 50 22.26 9.44 -3.83
N HIS A 51 21.86 10.72 -3.99
CA HIS A 51 20.96 11.40 -3.05
C HIS A 51 19.58 10.75 -3.00
N ASP A 52 19.02 10.39 -4.17
CA ASP A 52 17.73 9.72 -4.28
C ASP A 52 17.72 8.37 -3.56
N ARG A 53 18.74 7.55 -3.75
CA ARG A 53 18.91 6.26 -3.05
C ARG A 53 19.08 6.42 -1.53
N ALA A 54 19.74 7.49 -1.09
CA ALA A 54 19.90 7.84 0.32
C ALA A 54 18.65 8.51 0.93
N ASP A 55 17.53 8.59 0.20
CA ASP A 55 16.27 9.23 0.59
C ASP A 55 16.42 10.75 0.92
N ARG A 56 17.40 11.38 0.29
CA ARG A 56 17.68 12.84 0.42
C ARG A 56 17.06 13.58 -0.75
N ILE A 57 15.73 13.59 -0.81
CA ILE A 57 14.96 13.99 -2.00
C ILE A 57 15.25 15.42 -2.44
N ASP A 58 15.30 16.39 -1.53
CA ASP A 58 15.56 17.79 -1.89
C ASP A 58 16.95 18.00 -2.52
N GLN A 59 17.95 17.25 -2.02
CA GLN A 59 19.30 17.28 -2.57
C GLN A 59 19.36 16.58 -3.93
N ALA A 60 18.61 15.47 -4.10
CA ALA A 60 18.48 14.80 -5.38
C ALA A 60 17.87 15.71 -6.44
N VAL A 61 16.79 16.43 -6.11
CA VAL A 61 16.15 17.40 -7.01
C VAL A 61 17.12 18.55 -7.36
N ALA A 62 17.87 19.08 -6.38
CA ALA A 62 18.84 20.14 -6.64
C ALA A 62 19.94 19.68 -7.62
N SER A 63 20.50 18.47 -7.39
CA SER A 63 21.53 17.90 -8.29
C SER A 63 20.96 17.56 -9.66
N ALA A 64 19.75 17.02 -9.77
CA ALA A 64 19.11 16.71 -11.06
C ALA A 64 18.83 18.00 -11.87
N ARG A 65 18.35 19.07 -11.22
CA ARG A 65 18.18 20.39 -11.87
C ARG A 65 19.51 20.96 -12.37
N ALA A 66 20.59 20.79 -11.59
CA ALA A 66 21.93 21.22 -12.01
C ALA A 66 22.41 20.41 -13.21
N ALA A 67 22.17 19.09 -13.26
CA ALA A 67 22.50 18.25 -14.40
C ALA A 67 21.76 18.71 -15.67
N VAL A 68 20.44 18.97 -15.59
CA VAL A 68 19.65 19.50 -16.73
C VAL A 68 20.14 20.87 -17.17
N ALA A 69 20.51 21.77 -16.24
CA ALA A 69 21.02 23.10 -16.58
C ALA A 69 22.37 23.04 -17.31
N LEU A 70 23.22 22.05 -16.98
CA LEU A 70 24.52 21.84 -17.59
C LEU A 70 24.42 21.11 -18.94
N ALA A 71 23.52 20.15 -19.06
CA ALA A 71 23.31 19.30 -20.24
C ALA A 71 21.82 19.24 -20.64
N PRO A 72 21.23 20.33 -21.17
CA PRO A 72 19.79 20.38 -21.45
C PRO A 72 19.34 19.47 -22.61
N GLN A 73 20.27 18.92 -23.38
CA GLN A 73 19.99 18.00 -24.49
C GLN A 73 20.23 16.52 -24.09
N GLU A 74 20.50 16.26 -22.81
CA GLU A 74 20.74 14.91 -22.30
C GLU A 74 19.45 14.29 -21.76
N PRO A 75 18.86 13.26 -22.43
CA PRO A 75 17.60 12.66 -22.00
C PRO A 75 17.64 12.10 -20.58
N GLU A 76 18.78 11.50 -20.18
CA GLU A 76 18.95 10.89 -18.85
C GLU A 76 18.86 11.94 -17.72
N ALA A 77 19.32 13.18 -17.96
CA ALA A 77 19.21 14.26 -16.97
C ALA A 77 17.73 14.63 -16.73
N HIS A 78 16.95 14.74 -17.80
CA HIS A 78 15.50 14.98 -17.72
C HIS A 78 14.74 13.79 -17.11
N HIS A 79 15.08 12.56 -17.47
CA HIS A 79 14.52 11.35 -16.87
C HIS A 79 14.79 11.32 -15.35
N CYS A 80 16.03 11.53 -14.93
CA CYS A 80 16.41 11.59 -13.52
C CYS A 80 15.62 12.68 -12.79
N LEU A 81 15.52 13.90 -13.37
CA LEU A 81 14.74 14.98 -12.77
C LEU A 81 13.26 14.60 -12.61
N GLY A 82 12.65 14.01 -13.64
CA GLY A 82 11.26 13.54 -13.60
C GLY A 82 11.05 12.47 -12.50
N HIS A 83 12.00 11.55 -12.35
CA HIS A 83 11.96 10.52 -11.32
C HIS A 83 11.99 11.13 -9.89
N VAL A 84 12.96 12.00 -9.61
CA VAL A 84 13.10 12.60 -8.26
C VAL A 84 11.97 13.56 -7.92
N LEU A 85 11.42 14.31 -8.90
CA LEU A 85 10.24 15.16 -8.72
C LEU A 85 8.98 14.31 -8.42
N THR A 86 8.83 13.15 -9.05
CA THR A 86 7.74 12.20 -8.71
C THR A 86 7.84 11.77 -7.25
N ARG A 87 9.05 11.49 -6.75
CA ARG A 87 9.27 11.13 -5.35
C ARG A 87 9.08 12.31 -4.38
N GLN A 88 9.36 13.54 -4.83
CA GLN A 88 9.08 14.76 -4.07
C GLN A 88 7.57 15.06 -3.99
N GLY A 89 6.76 14.50 -4.91
CA GLY A 89 5.34 14.78 -5.03
C GLY A 89 5.00 15.95 -5.97
N ASP A 90 6.00 16.54 -6.64
CA ASP A 90 5.82 17.56 -7.67
C ASP A 90 5.46 16.89 -9.01
N ARG A 91 4.17 16.60 -9.18
CA ARG A 91 3.67 15.89 -10.36
C ARG A 91 3.78 16.69 -11.65
N ASP A 92 3.48 17.98 -11.58
CA ASP A 92 3.51 18.85 -12.77
C ASP A 92 4.95 19.03 -13.27
N GLY A 93 5.89 19.25 -12.35
CA GLY A 93 7.30 19.31 -12.66
C GLY A 93 7.85 17.98 -13.21
N ALA A 94 7.42 16.85 -12.63
CA ALA A 94 7.82 15.53 -13.11
C ALA A 94 7.30 15.25 -14.53
N GLU A 95 6.02 15.54 -14.80
CA GLU A 95 5.43 15.37 -16.12
C GLU A 95 6.17 16.21 -17.16
N HIS A 96 6.46 17.48 -16.86
CA HIS A 96 7.22 18.36 -17.74
C HIS A 96 8.62 17.81 -18.05
N ALA A 97 9.37 17.42 -17.02
CA ALA A 97 10.71 16.86 -17.21
C ALA A 97 10.70 15.56 -18.05
N LEU A 98 9.71 14.69 -17.82
CA LEU A 98 9.56 13.45 -18.59
C LEU A 98 9.13 13.71 -20.04
N HIS A 99 8.33 14.74 -20.30
CA HIS A 99 8.00 15.16 -21.66
C HIS A 99 9.26 15.64 -22.40
N GLU A 100 10.12 16.45 -21.76
CA GLU A 100 11.39 16.86 -22.37
C GLU A 100 12.30 15.66 -22.65
N CYS A 101 12.38 14.69 -21.72
CA CYS A 101 13.11 13.44 -21.94
C CYS A 101 12.60 12.71 -23.20
N LEU A 102 11.27 12.50 -23.30
CA LEU A 102 10.65 11.80 -24.43
C LEU A 102 10.68 12.59 -25.74
N ALA A 103 10.80 13.91 -25.69
CA ALA A 103 11.03 14.75 -26.87
C ALA A 103 12.45 14.55 -27.43
N LEU A 104 13.44 14.33 -26.55
CA LEU A 104 14.83 14.07 -26.92
C LEU A 104 15.06 12.62 -27.32
N ASP A 105 14.50 11.68 -26.54
CA ASP A 105 14.55 10.23 -26.83
C ASP A 105 13.16 9.58 -26.68
N PRO A 106 12.41 9.48 -27.79
CA PRO A 106 11.08 8.84 -27.80
C PRO A 106 11.08 7.34 -27.48
N HIS A 107 12.25 6.69 -27.42
CA HIS A 107 12.39 5.27 -27.12
C HIS A 107 12.94 5.00 -25.72
N ASN A 108 12.98 5.98 -24.86
CA ASN A 108 13.39 5.80 -23.48
C ASN A 108 12.32 5.05 -22.68
N ALA A 109 12.52 3.75 -22.50
CA ALA A 109 11.59 2.87 -21.78
C ALA A 109 11.38 3.32 -20.33
N GLY A 110 12.46 3.77 -19.66
CA GLY A 110 12.40 4.29 -18.29
C GLY A 110 11.53 5.54 -18.16
N ALA A 111 11.65 6.48 -19.12
CA ALA A 111 10.83 7.68 -19.15
C ALA A 111 9.34 7.37 -19.39
N HIS A 112 9.04 6.42 -20.27
CA HIS A 112 7.68 5.91 -20.45
C HIS A 112 7.12 5.29 -19.16
N SER A 113 7.91 4.46 -18.47
CA SER A 113 7.51 3.87 -17.18
C SER A 113 7.28 4.94 -16.10
N ALA A 114 8.17 5.94 -16.01
CA ALA A 114 8.04 7.05 -15.08
C ALA A 114 6.81 7.92 -15.39
N MET A 115 6.52 8.19 -16.68
CA MET A 115 5.32 8.90 -17.10
C MET A 115 4.05 8.14 -16.70
N ALA A 116 4.02 6.83 -16.91
CA ALA A 116 2.90 6.00 -16.47
C ALA A 116 2.69 6.10 -14.95
N ARG A 117 3.76 6.16 -14.17
CA ARG A 117 3.72 6.33 -12.70
C ARG A 117 3.07 7.66 -12.29
N VAL A 118 3.46 8.76 -12.93
CA VAL A 118 2.89 10.09 -12.66
C VAL A 118 1.38 10.12 -12.99
N LEU A 119 0.99 9.45 -14.09
CA LEU A 119 -0.37 9.48 -14.61
C LEU A 119 -1.32 8.49 -13.91
N VAL A 120 -0.81 7.39 -13.33
CA VAL A 120 -1.65 6.34 -12.72
C VAL A 120 -2.44 6.83 -11.51
N GLU A 121 -1.98 7.88 -10.85
CA GLU A 121 -2.64 8.53 -9.71
C GLU A 121 -3.56 9.70 -10.13
N SER A 122 -3.68 9.95 -11.43
CA SER A 122 -4.54 10.96 -12.03
C SER A 122 -5.73 10.32 -12.74
N PRO A 123 -6.77 11.08 -13.14
CA PRO A 123 -7.88 10.55 -13.94
C PRO A 123 -7.48 10.16 -15.37
N ARG A 124 -6.20 10.29 -15.74
CA ARG A 124 -5.67 10.02 -17.10
C ARG A 124 -5.21 8.57 -17.28
N ASN A 125 -5.99 7.61 -16.78
CA ASN A 125 -5.64 6.17 -16.81
C ASN A 125 -5.36 5.61 -18.20
N ALA A 126 -6.02 6.12 -19.24
CA ALA A 126 -5.79 5.65 -20.62
C ALA A 126 -4.38 6.03 -21.13
N GLU A 127 -3.90 7.22 -20.80
CA GLU A 127 -2.55 7.68 -21.12
C GLU A 127 -1.49 6.92 -20.30
N ALA A 128 -1.74 6.74 -19.00
CA ALA A 128 -0.89 5.90 -18.16
C ALA A 128 -0.70 4.50 -18.74
N LEU A 129 -1.81 3.88 -19.20
CA LEU A 129 -1.78 2.55 -19.81
C LEU A 129 -1.03 2.54 -21.14
N ALA A 130 -1.14 3.60 -21.97
CA ALA A 130 -0.42 3.71 -23.24
C ALA A 130 1.10 3.78 -22.99
N HIS A 131 1.54 4.63 -22.05
CA HIS A 131 2.94 4.76 -21.68
C HIS A 131 3.49 3.47 -21.06
N ALA A 132 2.74 2.83 -20.15
CA ALA A 132 3.17 1.57 -19.55
C ALA A 132 3.34 0.43 -20.57
N ARG A 133 2.45 0.35 -21.57
CA ARG A 133 2.58 -0.61 -22.68
C ARG A 133 3.80 -0.34 -23.54
N GLU A 134 4.08 0.93 -23.81
CA GLU A 134 5.25 1.32 -24.60
C GLU A 134 6.54 0.98 -23.86
N ALA A 135 6.62 1.21 -22.54
CA ALA A 135 7.76 0.81 -21.72
C ALA A 135 8.05 -0.70 -21.83
N VAL A 136 7.01 -1.54 -21.68
CA VAL A 136 7.15 -3.01 -21.84
C VAL A 136 7.53 -3.40 -23.26
N ARG A 137 7.02 -2.69 -24.29
CA ARG A 137 7.38 -2.96 -25.69
C ARG A 137 8.85 -2.68 -25.97
N LEU A 138 9.39 -1.62 -25.37
CA LEU A 138 10.77 -1.18 -25.56
C LEU A 138 11.78 -2.04 -24.78
N ASP A 139 11.42 -2.42 -23.56
CA ASP A 139 12.27 -3.27 -22.69
C ASP A 139 11.39 -4.30 -21.96
N PRO A 140 11.13 -5.47 -22.58
CA PRO A 140 10.22 -6.49 -22.04
C PRO A 140 10.79 -7.31 -20.88
N ASP A 141 12.10 -7.24 -20.64
CA ASP A 141 12.76 -8.02 -19.59
C ASP A 141 12.91 -7.22 -18.27
N ASN A 142 12.41 -6.00 -18.22
CA ASN A 142 12.50 -5.16 -17.04
C ASN A 142 11.26 -5.35 -16.12
N PRO A 143 11.46 -5.83 -14.88
CA PRO A 143 10.36 -6.05 -13.94
C PRO A 143 9.59 -4.78 -13.57
N GLU A 144 10.25 -3.59 -13.58
CA GLU A 144 9.60 -2.30 -13.31
C GLU A 144 8.52 -1.99 -14.33
N HIS A 145 8.79 -2.21 -15.63
CA HIS A 145 7.84 -1.90 -16.70
C HIS A 145 6.58 -2.78 -16.60
N HIS A 146 6.73 -4.06 -16.29
CA HIS A 146 5.61 -4.96 -16.03
C HIS A 146 4.84 -4.58 -14.77
N ALA A 147 5.51 -4.14 -13.71
CA ALA A 147 4.86 -3.68 -12.50
C ALA A 147 4.03 -2.40 -12.74
N MET A 148 4.59 -1.45 -13.52
CA MET A 148 3.87 -0.25 -13.92
C MET A 148 2.68 -0.55 -14.83
N LEU A 149 2.84 -1.48 -15.78
CA LEU A 149 1.72 -1.94 -16.62
C LEU A 149 0.60 -2.53 -15.74
N GLY A 150 0.95 -3.37 -14.76
CA GLY A 150 -0.01 -3.93 -13.82
C GLY A 150 -0.70 -2.86 -12.97
N ALA A 151 0.03 -1.84 -12.51
CA ALA A 151 -0.54 -0.72 -11.78
C ALA A 151 -1.54 0.09 -12.64
N ALA A 152 -1.19 0.39 -13.89
CA ALA A 152 -2.06 1.10 -14.83
C ALA A 152 -3.31 0.29 -15.22
N GLN A 153 -3.21 -1.04 -15.29
CA GLN A 153 -4.33 -1.94 -15.58
C GLN A 153 -5.26 -2.14 -14.38
N ALA A 154 -4.82 -1.89 -13.15
CA ALA A 154 -5.49 -2.32 -11.92
C ALA A 154 -6.95 -1.85 -11.78
N THR A 155 -7.30 -0.70 -12.35
CA THR A 155 -8.66 -0.13 -12.33
C THR A 155 -9.51 -0.52 -13.53
N VAL A 156 -8.88 -0.77 -14.68
CA VAL A 156 -9.57 -1.02 -15.97
C VAL A 156 -9.75 -2.51 -16.20
N ASP A 157 -8.69 -3.30 -16.01
CA ASP A 157 -8.68 -4.75 -16.20
C ASP A 157 -7.86 -5.41 -15.07
N PRO A 158 -8.49 -5.70 -13.91
CA PRO A 158 -7.80 -6.33 -12.79
C PRO A 158 -7.25 -7.74 -13.10
N ALA A 159 -7.76 -8.44 -14.14
CA ALA A 159 -7.24 -9.75 -14.52
C ALA A 159 -5.93 -9.61 -15.29
N ALA A 160 -5.86 -8.69 -16.25
CA ALA A 160 -4.62 -8.35 -16.94
C ALA A 160 -3.57 -7.78 -15.98
N ALA A 161 -3.99 -6.96 -15.00
CA ALA A 161 -3.10 -6.45 -13.96
C ALA A 161 -2.40 -7.57 -13.16
N ASP A 162 -3.15 -8.60 -12.73
CA ASP A 162 -2.57 -9.76 -12.00
C ASP A 162 -1.54 -10.50 -12.86
N LEU A 163 -1.78 -10.63 -14.17
CA LEU A 163 -0.82 -11.25 -15.10
C LEU A 163 0.46 -10.41 -15.24
N SER A 164 0.33 -9.10 -15.46
CA SER A 164 1.48 -8.21 -15.59
C SER A 164 2.33 -8.16 -14.31
N LEU A 165 1.69 -8.10 -13.14
CA LEU A 165 2.39 -8.13 -11.85
C LEU A 165 3.09 -9.47 -11.59
N ARG A 166 2.51 -10.58 -12.01
CA ARG A 166 3.18 -11.88 -11.92
C ARG A 166 4.35 -11.99 -12.87
N GLU A 167 4.27 -11.38 -14.03
CA GLU A 167 5.40 -11.33 -14.97
C GLU A 167 6.55 -10.50 -14.39
N ALA A 168 6.28 -9.36 -13.76
CA ALA A 168 7.27 -8.61 -13.01
C ALA A 168 7.96 -9.48 -11.95
N LEU A 169 7.19 -10.29 -11.19
CA LEU A 169 7.71 -11.19 -10.16
C LEU A 169 8.38 -12.45 -10.73
N ARG A 170 8.11 -12.82 -11.96
CA ARG A 170 8.83 -13.89 -12.67
C ARG A 170 10.23 -13.41 -13.05
N LEU A 171 10.34 -12.16 -13.51
CA LEU A 171 11.62 -11.54 -13.89
C LEU A 171 12.46 -11.23 -12.64
N ASP A 172 11.86 -10.63 -11.63
CA ASP A 172 12.48 -10.41 -10.32
C ASP A 172 11.51 -10.78 -9.17
N PRO A 173 11.67 -11.97 -8.55
CA PRO A 173 10.84 -12.38 -7.42
C PRO A 173 10.95 -11.48 -6.19
N SER A 174 11.98 -10.62 -6.13
CA SER A 174 12.22 -9.69 -5.03
C SER A 174 11.72 -8.27 -5.32
N TYR A 175 11.13 -8.01 -6.50
CA TYR A 175 10.69 -6.67 -6.88
C TYR A 175 9.53 -6.20 -5.99
N ASP A 176 9.85 -5.34 -5.05
CA ASP A 176 8.98 -4.93 -3.95
C ASP A 176 7.73 -4.16 -4.41
N GLN A 177 7.86 -3.31 -5.43
CA GLN A 177 6.70 -2.58 -5.97
C GLN A 177 5.68 -3.53 -6.60
N ALA A 178 6.11 -4.57 -7.32
CA ALA A 178 5.18 -5.56 -7.87
C ALA A 178 4.45 -6.34 -6.77
N LEU A 179 5.16 -6.71 -5.69
CA LEU A 179 4.54 -7.36 -4.53
C LEU A 179 3.52 -6.45 -3.85
N ALA A 180 3.84 -5.15 -3.68
CA ALA A 180 2.94 -4.16 -3.11
C ALA A 180 1.67 -3.97 -3.99
N HIS A 181 1.85 -3.75 -5.28
CA HIS A 181 0.73 -3.61 -6.22
C HIS A 181 -0.14 -4.87 -6.28
N LEU A 182 0.47 -6.05 -6.27
CA LEU A 182 -0.25 -7.33 -6.25
C LEU A 182 -1.08 -7.50 -4.96
N ALA A 183 -0.52 -7.11 -3.81
CA ALA A 183 -1.23 -7.14 -2.54
C ALA A 183 -2.45 -6.20 -2.58
N ILE A 184 -2.26 -4.95 -3.03
CA ILE A 184 -3.33 -3.95 -3.16
C ILE A 184 -4.42 -4.43 -4.15
N LEU A 185 -4.01 -4.95 -5.32
CA LEU A 185 -4.94 -5.48 -6.32
C LEU A 185 -5.82 -6.59 -5.74
N ARG A 186 -5.22 -7.55 -5.03
CA ARG A 186 -5.94 -8.66 -4.40
C ARG A 186 -6.84 -8.20 -3.26
N MET A 187 -6.40 -7.21 -2.48
CA MET A 187 -7.25 -6.58 -1.47
C MET A 187 -8.50 -5.98 -2.10
N ARG A 188 -8.37 -5.20 -3.18
CA ARG A 188 -9.50 -4.59 -3.90
C ARG A 188 -10.47 -5.62 -4.47
N ARG A 189 -9.98 -6.78 -4.89
CA ARG A 189 -10.79 -7.91 -5.37
C ARG A 189 -11.42 -8.75 -4.26
N GLY A 190 -11.15 -8.44 -2.99
CA GLY A 190 -11.62 -9.21 -1.83
C GLY A 190 -10.87 -10.53 -1.60
N ASP A 191 -9.80 -10.82 -2.36
CA ASP A 191 -8.92 -11.98 -2.13
C ASP A 191 -7.97 -11.70 -0.97
N GLN A 192 -8.51 -11.76 0.25
CA GLN A 192 -7.76 -11.51 1.48
C GLN A 192 -6.60 -12.50 1.68
N THR A 193 -6.77 -13.75 1.26
CA THR A 193 -5.76 -14.78 1.42
C THR A 193 -4.59 -14.58 0.44
N GLY A 194 -4.89 -14.24 -0.80
CA GLY A 194 -3.89 -13.89 -1.80
C GLY A 194 -3.14 -12.60 -1.45
N ALA A 195 -3.85 -11.59 -0.96
CA ALA A 195 -3.26 -10.34 -0.47
C ALA A 195 -2.31 -10.60 0.69
N ALA A 196 -2.74 -11.38 1.70
CA ALA A 196 -1.89 -11.74 2.83
C ALA A 196 -0.60 -12.48 2.43
N ARG A 197 -0.68 -13.38 1.43
CA ARG A 197 0.51 -14.07 0.92
C ARG A 197 1.48 -13.12 0.21
N ALA A 198 0.98 -12.26 -0.69
CA ALA A 198 1.80 -11.27 -1.38
C ALA A 198 2.47 -10.32 -0.38
N LEU A 199 1.72 -9.85 0.62
CA LEU A 199 2.21 -8.99 1.68
C LEU A 199 3.25 -9.67 2.56
N ALA A 200 3.06 -10.96 2.89
CA ALA A 200 4.02 -11.73 3.66
C ALA A 200 5.34 -11.91 2.91
N SER A 201 5.30 -12.17 1.60
CA SER A 201 6.49 -12.24 0.74
C SER A 201 7.23 -10.91 0.71
N PHE A 202 6.50 -9.81 0.53
CA PHE A 202 7.04 -8.46 0.55
C PHE A 202 7.71 -8.12 1.89
N ALA A 203 7.03 -8.34 3.01
CA ALA A 203 7.56 -8.07 4.35
C ALA A 203 8.77 -8.95 4.72
N ALA A 204 8.85 -10.17 4.19
CA ALA A 204 9.97 -11.06 4.42
C ALA A 204 11.25 -10.57 3.74
N GLN A 205 11.13 -9.95 2.59
CA GLN A 205 12.24 -9.43 1.79
C GLN A 205 12.66 -8.03 2.23
N ASN A 206 11.69 -7.18 2.60
CA ASN A 206 11.91 -5.77 2.92
C ASN A 206 11.37 -5.37 4.32
N PRO A 207 11.89 -5.95 5.43
CA PRO A 207 11.28 -5.77 6.77
C PRO A 207 11.37 -4.34 7.31
N ARG A 208 12.21 -3.48 6.72
CA ARG A 208 12.40 -2.08 7.13
C ARG A 208 11.75 -1.07 6.18
N SER A 209 11.20 -1.52 5.06
CA SER A 209 10.57 -0.64 4.08
C SER A 209 9.35 0.10 4.67
N SER A 210 9.27 1.40 4.44
CA SER A 210 8.08 2.21 4.79
C SER A 210 6.84 1.74 4.03
N ILE A 211 7.01 1.32 2.77
CA ILE A 211 5.95 0.78 1.92
C ILE A 211 5.32 -0.47 2.56
N VAL A 212 6.14 -1.36 3.16
CA VAL A 212 5.61 -2.52 3.91
C VAL A 212 4.66 -2.09 5.00
N ARG A 213 5.03 -1.06 5.77
CA ARG A 213 4.18 -0.56 6.86
C ARG A 213 2.85 -0.05 6.31
N THR A 214 2.90 0.81 5.30
CA THR A 214 1.70 1.40 4.69
C THR A 214 0.77 0.33 4.11
N VAL A 215 1.30 -0.65 3.37
CA VAL A 215 0.47 -1.72 2.77
C VAL A 215 -0.06 -2.67 3.84
N VAL A 216 0.72 -2.95 4.91
CA VAL A 216 0.25 -3.75 6.06
C VAL A 216 -0.87 -3.01 6.80
N ASP A 217 -0.71 -1.72 7.04
CA ASP A 217 -1.73 -0.90 7.70
C ASP A 217 -3.02 -0.84 6.88
N LEU A 218 -2.91 -0.62 5.57
CA LEU A 218 -4.05 -0.66 4.65
C LEU A 218 -4.76 -2.03 4.65
N PHE A 219 -3.99 -3.12 4.64
CA PHE A 219 -4.53 -4.48 4.72
C PHE A 219 -5.26 -4.71 6.05
N LEU A 220 -4.67 -4.32 7.17
CA LEU A 220 -5.28 -4.44 8.50
C LEU A 220 -6.56 -3.58 8.60
N ALA A 221 -6.54 -2.35 8.08
CA ALA A 221 -7.71 -1.49 8.01
C ALA A 221 -8.85 -2.17 7.25
N GLN A 222 -8.56 -2.74 6.09
CA GLN A 222 -9.58 -3.43 5.29
C GLN A 222 -10.12 -4.68 6.01
N VAL A 223 -9.27 -5.48 6.67
CA VAL A 223 -9.71 -6.64 7.45
C VAL A 223 -10.63 -6.20 8.60
N VAL A 224 -10.23 -5.16 9.33
CA VAL A 224 -11.04 -4.57 10.40
C VAL A 224 -12.37 -4.06 9.85
N SER A 225 -12.38 -3.33 8.73
CA SER A 225 -13.59 -2.82 8.08
C SER A 225 -14.55 -3.95 7.68
N VAL A 226 -14.05 -5.05 7.09
CA VAL A 226 -14.87 -6.21 6.70
C VAL A 226 -15.51 -6.85 7.94
N ILE A 227 -14.75 -7.04 9.02
CA ILE A 227 -15.26 -7.57 10.28
C ILE A 227 -16.32 -6.66 10.88
N HIS A 228 -16.09 -5.35 10.89
CA HIS A 228 -17.04 -4.33 11.35
C HIS A 228 -18.36 -4.36 10.56
N THR A 229 -18.27 -4.32 9.24
CA THR A 229 -19.46 -4.33 8.37
C THR A 229 -20.28 -5.59 8.59
N GLY A 230 -19.63 -6.74 8.69
CA GLY A 230 -20.29 -7.99 9.01
C GLY A 230 -20.98 -7.97 10.38
N THR A 231 -20.32 -7.42 11.40
CA THR A 231 -20.89 -7.30 12.75
C THR A 231 -22.09 -6.34 12.79
N ILE A 232 -22.00 -5.18 12.13
CA ILE A 232 -23.09 -4.22 12.02
C ILE A 232 -24.29 -4.85 11.31
N LEU A 233 -24.07 -5.54 10.19
CA LEU A 233 -25.12 -6.20 9.45
C LEU A 233 -25.84 -7.26 10.32
N CYS A 234 -25.08 -8.06 11.08
CA CYS A 234 -25.66 -9.04 11.99
C CYS A 234 -26.47 -8.40 13.11
N LEU A 235 -25.99 -7.30 13.70
CA LEU A 235 -26.71 -6.55 14.72
C LEU A 235 -28.01 -5.93 14.15
N LEU A 236 -27.97 -5.43 12.92
CA LEU A 236 -29.14 -4.88 12.22
C LEU A 236 -30.20 -5.97 11.96
N LEU A 237 -29.76 -7.11 11.43
CA LEU A 237 -30.65 -8.27 11.20
C LEU A 237 -31.26 -8.78 12.51
N MET A 238 -30.47 -8.79 13.58
CA MET A 238 -30.94 -9.15 14.91
C MET A 238 -32.00 -8.16 15.42
N LEU A 239 -31.76 -6.84 15.24
CA LEU A 239 -32.73 -5.81 15.63
C LEU A 239 -34.05 -5.97 14.83
N VAL A 240 -33.95 -6.19 13.51
CA VAL A 240 -35.13 -6.44 12.67
C VAL A 240 -35.88 -7.70 13.12
N ALA A 241 -35.17 -8.79 13.44
CA ALA A 241 -35.78 -9.99 13.95
C ALA A 241 -36.52 -9.76 15.27
N LEU A 242 -35.93 -9.01 16.21
CA LEU A 242 -36.57 -8.64 17.47
C LEU A 242 -37.82 -7.77 17.28
N LEU A 243 -37.77 -6.80 16.35
CA LEU A 243 -38.92 -5.99 16.00
C LEU A 243 -40.06 -6.80 15.40
N LEU A 244 -39.75 -7.69 14.42
CA LEU A 244 -40.73 -8.58 13.80
C LEU A 244 -41.40 -9.50 14.84
N MET A 245 -40.61 -10.04 15.78
CA MET A 245 -41.15 -10.86 16.85
C MET A 245 -42.06 -10.08 17.78
N ARG A 246 -41.74 -8.82 18.08
CA ARG A 246 -42.56 -7.91 18.89
C ARG A 246 -43.93 -7.64 18.23
N PHE A 247 -43.92 -7.47 16.89
CA PHE A 247 -45.17 -7.20 16.13
C PHE A 247 -46.01 -8.47 15.90
N ALA A 248 -45.36 -9.64 15.82
CA ALA A 248 -46.02 -10.92 15.53
C ALA A 248 -46.44 -11.68 16.80
N ASP A 249 -46.28 -11.12 17.99
CA ASP A 249 -46.57 -11.79 19.30
C ASP A 249 -45.95 -13.18 19.43
N LEU A 250 -44.77 -13.43 18.84
CA LEU A 250 -44.10 -14.69 18.85
C LEU A 250 -43.51 -15.01 20.25
N PRO A 251 -43.49 -16.30 20.66
CA PRO A 251 -42.93 -16.68 21.95
C PRO A 251 -41.49 -16.28 22.13
N ALA A 252 -41.11 -15.77 23.30
CA ALA A 252 -39.75 -15.35 23.63
C ALA A 252 -38.65 -16.41 23.34
N VAL A 253 -39.03 -17.69 23.40
CA VAL A 253 -38.16 -18.82 23.05
C VAL A 253 -37.69 -18.80 21.60
N ILE A 254 -38.54 -18.37 20.66
CA ILE A 254 -38.16 -18.22 19.24
C ILE A 254 -37.16 -17.08 19.06
N ALA A 255 -37.35 -15.95 19.79
CA ALA A 255 -36.42 -14.86 19.82
C ALA A 255 -35.01 -15.29 20.24
N VAL A 256 -34.95 -16.05 21.34
CA VAL A 256 -33.69 -16.58 21.87
C VAL A 256 -33.01 -17.53 20.87
N LEU A 257 -33.76 -18.44 20.25
CA LEU A 257 -33.21 -19.33 19.24
C LEU A 257 -32.64 -18.60 18.02
N VAL A 258 -33.32 -17.57 17.50
CA VAL A 258 -32.85 -16.77 16.40
C VAL A 258 -31.57 -16.03 16.78
N LEU A 259 -31.49 -15.43 17.97
CA LEU A 259 -30.30 -14.74 18.48
C LEU A 259 -29.11 -15.70 18.62
N LEU A 260 -29.32 -16.92 19.14
CA LEU A 260 -28.27 -17.91 19.25
C LEU A 260 -27.76 -18.40 17.88
N VAL A 261 -28.65 -18.61 16.92
CA VAL A 261 -28.29 -19.02 15.56
C VAL A 261 -27.48 -17.89 14.89
N MET A 262 -27.90 -16.62 15.01
CA MET A 262 -27.17 -15.48 14.45
C MET A 262 -25.80 -15.29 15.10
N ALA A 263 -25.70 -15.44 16.43
CA ALA A 263 -24.43 -15.41 17.15
C ALA A 263 -23.48 -16.52 16.70
N MET A 264 -24.01 -17.74 16.53
CA MET A 264 -23.24 -18.87 16.02
C MET A 264 -22.75 -18.64 14.59
N LEU A 265 -23.60 -18.15 13.69
CA LEU A 265 -23.23 -17.87 12.29
C LEU A 265 -22.16 -16.77 12.21
N THR A 266 -22.28 -15.71 13.02
CA THR A 266 -21.23 -14.66 13.09
C THR A 266 -19.92 -15.18 13.64
N GLY A 267 -19.98 -16.02 14.68
CA GLY A 267 -18.79 -16.67 15.24
C GLY A 267 -18.09 -17.58 14.23
N ILE A 268 -18.84 -18.41 13.51
CA ILE A 268 -18.33 -19.29 12.46
C ILE A 268 -17.70 -18.45 11.33
N TRP A 269 -18.39 -17.41 10.86
CA TRP A 269 -17.89 -16.53 9.82
C TRP A 269 -16.58 -15.83 10.23
N ALA A 270 -16.54 -15.25 11.43
CA ALA A 270 -15.32 -14.61 11.96
C ALA A 270 -14.18 -15.62 12.12
N HIS A 271 -14.47 -16.80 12.64
CA HIS A 271 -13.49 -17.88 12.80
C HIS A 271 -12.90 -18.33 11.46
N GLN A 272 -13.74 -18.56 10.45
CA GLN A 272 -13.29 -18.92 9.10
C GLN A 272 -12.38 -17.84 8.49
N ARG A 273 -12.72 -16.56 8.65
CA ARG A 273 -11.89 -15.44 8.17
C ARG A 273 -10.53 -15.39 8.88
N ILE A 274 -10.52 -15.55 10.21
CA ILE A 274 -9.28 -15.57 10.99
C ILE A 274 -8.43 -16.79 10.63
N GLN A 275 -9.02 -17.96 10.43
CA GLN A 275 -8.30 -19.17 10.03
C GLN A 275 -7.72 -19.03 8.61
N ALA A 276 -8.49 -18.47 7.68
CA ALA A 276 -7.99 -18.18 6.31
C ALA A 276 -6.79 -17.24 6.33
N LEU A 277 -6.82 -16.20 7.17
CA LEU A 277 -5.68 -15.29 7.36
C LEU A 277 -4.49 -15.99 8.01
N ARG A 278 -4.72 -16.80 9.04
CA ARG A 278 -3.65 -17.57 9.70
C ARG A 278 -2.98 -18.56 8.77
N SER A 279 -3.73 -19.25 7.92
CA SER A 279 -3.19 -20.21 6.96
C SER A 279 -2.44 -19.52 5.80
N ALA A 280 -2.79 -18.28 5.46
CA ALA A 280 -2.16 -17.51 4.41
C ALA A 280 -0.81 -16.90 4.84
N LEU A 281 -0.61 -16.68 6.14
CA LEU A 281 0.60 -16.04 6.66
C LEU A 281 1.62 -17.08 7.15
N PRO A 282 2.87 -17.06 6.67
CA PRO A 282 3.97 -17.85 7.22
C PRO A 282 4.27 -17.41 8.67
N ASP A 283 4.97 -18.25 9.44
CA ASP A 283 5.24 -18.00 10.87
C ASP A 283 5.89 -16.65 11.18
N ARG A 284 6.78 -16.18 10.30
CA ARG A 284 7.40 -14.85 10.42
C ARG A 284 6.37 -13.74 10.17
N GLY A 285 5.53 -13.88 9.15
CA GLY A 285 4.45 -12.93 8.83
C GLY A 285 3.41 -12.84 9.95
N ARG A 286 3.07 -13.96 10.60
CA ARG A 286 2.17 -13.97 11.77
C ARG A 286 2.74 -13.18 12.95
N ARG A 287 4.04 -13.28 13.21
CA ARG A 287 4.69 -12.50 14.30
C ARG A 287 4.71 -11.01 13.99
N ILE A 288 4.97 -10.64 12.74
CA ILE A 288 4.92 -9.24 12.29
C ILE A 288 3.49 -8.70 12.40
N ALA A 289 2.49 -9.37 11.84
CA ALA A 289 1.10 -8.96 11.93
C ALA A 289 0.64 -8.84 13.40
N TRP A 290 1.01 -9.78 14.28
CA TRP A 290 0.68 -9.71 15.69
C TRP A 290 1.36 -8.56 16.43
N SER A 291 2.60 -8.20 16.07
CA SER A 291 3.29 -7.04 16.63
C SER A 291 2.62 -5.72 16.25
N PHE A 292 2.08 -5.62 15.03
CA PHE A 292 1.32 -4.46 14.57
C PHE A 292 -0.03 -4.34 15.30
N VAL A 293 -0.80 -5.42 15.37
CA VAL A 293 -2.08 -5.44 16.13
C VAL A 293 -1.85 -5.02 17.58
N ARG A 294 -0.79 -5.50 18.22
CA ARG A 294 -0.47 -5.16 19.62
C ARG A 294 -0.03 -3.70 19.82
N ARG A 295 0.55 -3.07 18.80
CA ARG A 295 0.96 -1.66 18.88
C ARG A 295 -0.23 -0.69 18.74
N ARG A 296 -1.30 -1.09 18.07
CA ARG A 296 -2.50 -0.26 17.88
C ARG A 296 -3.49 -0.48 19.02
N ARG A 297 -3.41 0.38 20.02
CA ARG A 297 -4.28 0.34 21.23
C ARG A 297 -5.78 0.32 20.88
N LEU A 298 -6.18 0.99 19.79
CA LEU A 298 -7.57 1.06 19.35
C LEU A 298 -8.13 -0.29 18.87
N ILE A 299 -7.35 -1.14 18.21
CA ILE A 299 -7.81 -2.49 17.82
C ILE A 299 -8.12 -3.32 19.07
N VAL A 300 -7.31 -3.18 20.12
CA VAL A 300 -7.54 -3.86 21.39
C VAL A 300 -8.77 -3.31 22.09
N VAL A 301 -8.91 -1.97 22.14
CA VAL A 301 -10.11 -1.31 22.71
C VAL A 301 -11.36 -1.73 21.95
N TRP A 302 -11.29 -1.80 20.63
CA TRP A 302 -12.40 -2.25 19.81
C TRP A 302 -12.78 -3.72 20.04
N ALA A 303 -11.81 -4.63 20.17
CA ALA A 303 -12.06 -6.03 20.52
C ALA A 303 -12.72 -6.17 21.90
N LEU A 304 -12.30 -5.34 22.87
CA LEU A 304 -12.90 -5.28 24.20
C LEU A 304 -14.34 -4.73 24.14
N LEU A 305 -14.61 -3.72 23.31
CA LEU A 305 -15.96 -3.19 23.09
C LEU A 305 -16.87 -4.25 22.47
N LEU A 306 -16.42 -4.99 21.46
CA LEU A 306 -17.17 -6.12 20.89
C LEU A 306 -17.48 -7.19 21.92
N ALA A 307 -16.50 -7.56 22.75
CA ALA A 307 -16.71 -8.53 23.83
C ALA A 307 -17.74 -8.01 24.85
N ALA A 308 -17.70 -6.73 25.20
CA ALA A 308 -18.68 -6.09 26.09
C ALA A 308 -20.09 -6.06 25.49
N ILE A 309 -20.22 -5.83 24.18
CA ILE A 309 -21.50 -5.89 23.46
C ILE A 309 -22.10 -7.31 23.54
N TRP A 310 -21.29 -8.34 23.26
CA TRP A 310 -21.73 -9.75 23.33
C TRP A 310 -22.10 -10.16 24.77
N ALA A 311 -21.33 -9.69 25.76
CA ALA A 311 -21.67 -9.91 27.17
C ALA A 311 -22.99 -9.22 27.54
N GLY A 312 -23.20 -7.98 27.11
CA GLY A 312 -24.44 -7.24 27.31
C GLY A 312 -25.65 -7.92 26.67
N LEU A 313 -25.49 -8.46 25.46
CA LEU A 313 -26.52 -9.25 24.77
C LEU A 313 -26.85 -10.55 25.54
N ALA A 314 -25.84 -11.27 26.01
CA ALA A 314 -26.03 -12.50 26.80
C ALA A 314 -26.78 -12.21 28.11
N ILE A 315 -26.44 -11.11 28.81
CA ILE A 315 -27.13 -10.64 30.00
C ILE A 315 -28.58 -10.25 29.66
N GLY A 316 -28.81 -9.51 28.58
CA GLY A 316 -30.15 -9.10 28.11
C GLY A 316 -31.04 -10.34 27.83
N VAL A 317 -30.50 -11.35 27.14
CA VAL A 317 -31.19 -12.63 26.89
C VAL A 317 -31.54 -13.33 28.20
N SER A 318 -30.60 -13.40 29.16
CA SER A 318 -30.80 -14.02 30.45
C SER A 318 -31.89 -13.33 31.26
N LEU A 319 -31.95 -12.00 31.24
CA LEU A 319 -32.99 -11.19 31.90
C LEU A 319 -34.37 -11.35 31.23
N LEU A 320 -34.43 -11.55 29.92
CA LEU A 320 -35.64 -11.83 29.17
C LEU A 320 -36.22 -13.20 29.53
N LEU A 321 -35.37 -14.21 29.70
CA LEU A 321 -35.74 -15.53 30.16
C LEU A 321 -36.21 -15.53 31.61
N ALA A 322 -35.71 -14.63 32.46
CA ALA A 322 -36.12 -14.46 33.85
C ALA A 322 -37.46 -13.70 34.03
N GLY A 323 -38.12 -13.29 32.94
CA GLY A 323 -39.46 -12.67 32.99
C GLY A 323 -39.45 -11.13 33.21
N ASN A 324 -38.30 -10.46 33.25
CA ASN A 324 -38.17 -9.02 33.38
C ASN A 324 -38.19 -8.33 31.98
N GLY A 325 -39.40 -8.12 31.45
CA GLY A 325 -39.63 -7.69 30.06
C GLY A 325 -39.09 -6.32 29.61
N ALA A 326 -38.46 -5.52 30.48
CA ALA A 326 -38.02 -4.16 30.12
C ALA A 326 -36.54 -4.01 29.73
N ALA A 327 -35.68 -5.01 29.99
CA ALA A 327 -34.23 -4.87 29.86
C ALA A 327 -33.60 -5.12 28.47
N PRO A 328 -34.17 -5.89 27.52
CA PRO A 328 -33.42 -6.35 26.36
C PRO A 328 -33.12 -5.30 25.29
N TRP A 329 -33.99 -4.34 25.09
CA TRP A 329 -33.82 -3.41 23.97
C TRP A 329 -32.79 -2.29 24.24
N TRP A 330 -32.60 -1.90 25.51
CA TRP A 330 -31.58 -0.93 25.90
C TRP A 330 -30.16 -1.48 25.70
N THR A 331 -29.95 -2.77 25.94
CA THR A 331 -28.65 -3.43 25.74
C THR A 331 -28.29 -3.58 24.26
N THR A 332 -29.27 -3.79 23.37
CA THR A 332 -29.07 -3.82 21.91
C THR A 332 -28.77 -2.44 21.34
N VAL A 333 -29.49 -1.41 21.79
CA VAL A 333 -29.25 -0.02 21.35
C VAL A 333 -27.89 0.49 21.83
N SER A 334 -27.54 0.28 23.08
CA SER A 334 -26.22 0.67 23.61
C SER A 334 -25.06 -0.06 22.92
N GLY A 335 -25.24 -1.34 22.57
CA GLY A 335 -24.30 -2.11 21.80
C GLY A 335 -24.10 -1.57 20.37
N PHE A 336 -25.20 -1.22 19.71
CA PHE A 336 -25.15 -0.61 18.36
C PHE A 336 -24.45 0.75 18.35
N VAL A 337 -24.76 1.61 19.32
CA VAL A 337 -24.11 2.93 19.47
C VAL A 337 -22.62 2.77 19.77
N ALA A 338 -22.23 1.86 20.66
CA ALA A 338 -20.82 1.61 20.96
C ALA A 338 -20.05 1.07 19.75
N THR A 339 -20.69 0.23 18.91
CA THR A 339 -20.08 -0.28 17.66
C THR A 339 -19.91 0.84 16.63
N LEU A 340 -20.89 1.75 16.48
CA LEU A 340 -20.79 2.91 15.59
C LEU A 340 -19.70 3.89 16.04
N ILE A 341 -19.58 4.13 17.35
CA ILE A 341 -18.52 4.99 17.90
C ILE A 341 -17.15 4.35 17.66
N GLY A 342 -17.02 3.05 17.90
CA GLY A 342 -15.78 2.31 17.65
C GLY A 342 -15.38 2.33 16.16
N TRP A 343 -16.38 2.22 15.26
CA TRP A 343 -16.15 2.33 13.82
C TRP A 343 -15.66 3.74 13.43
N ARG A 344 -16.29 4.79 13.95
CA ARG A 344 -15.90 6.17 13.65
C ARG A 344 -14.51 6.51 14.19
N LEU A 345 -14.17 6.04 15.39
CA LEU A 345 -12.84 6.24 15.98
C LEU A 345 -11.74 5.51 15.20
N SER A 346 -12.02 4.30 14.68
CA SER A 346 -11.06 3.57 13.86
C SER A 346 -10.80 4.25 12.50
N HIS A 347 -11.78 4.95 11.93
CA HIS A 347 -11.60 5.73 10.70
C HIS A 347 -10.85 7.04 10.92
N ILE A 348 -11.10 7.76 12.02
CA ILE A 348 -10.41 9.02 12.32
C ILE A 348 -8.90 8.81 12.50
N GLU A 349 -8.46 7.71 13.10
CA GLU A 349 -7.04 7.43 13.28
C GLU A 349 -6.31 7.00 11.99
N PHE A 350 -7.07 6.58 10.96
CA PHE A 350 -6.52 6.28 9.64
C PHE A 350 -6.40 7.51 8.75
N ASP A 351 -7.29 8.51 8.92
CA ASP A 351 -7.27 9.74 8.12
C ASP A 351 -6.17 10.70 8.62
N ASP A 352 -5.91 10.76 9.93
CA ASP A 352 -4.86 11.62 10.51
C ASP A 352 -3.41 11.15 10.25
N GLU A 353 -3.19 9.92 9.77
CA GLU A 353 -1.84 9.40 9.45
C GLU A 353 -1.55 9.42 7.92
N LEU A 354 -2.51 9.89 7.10
CA LEU A 354 -2.37 10.00 5.63
C LEU A 354 -2.13 11.46 5.18
N GLU A 355 -2.18 12.44 6.09
CA GLU A 355 -1.72 13.83 5.90
C GLU A 355 -0.27 13.99 6.40
#